data_cd3ff8b32444df7a3f3c93b4bbb71a01
#
_entry.id   cd3ff8b32444df7a3f3c93b4bbb71a01
#
_cell.length_a   1.000
_cell.length_b   1.000
_cell.length_c   1.000
_cell.angle_alpha   90.00
_cell.angle_beta   90.00
_cell.angle_gamma   90.00
#
_symmetry.space_group_name_H-M   'P 1'
#
loop_
_entity.id
_entity.type
_entity.pdbx_description
1 polymer ?
#
loop_
_entity_poly.entity_id
_entity_poly.type
_entity_poly.pdbx_seq_one_letter_code
_entity_poly.pdbx_strand_id
1 'polypeptide(L)'
;MALSFVISGCIGTGGIGPKGDLLPADSLATDQAIQRAALSAHWPNQQWWRVYNDPQLNRWIELAILGSPSLAMAAARVRDARAMAGVAESAESLQVQGTASLARHEWPSDQFYGPGALADSHTWDNNASLGLSYALDLWGRERSASEQALDLAHMSAAEQRQAQLELQENVVRAYIQFSLNFARLEIAQATLAQQQQMLELAQRRLKGGLGTHFEVSQAEAPLPEIHRQIDELEEAIALGRNQLAALAGKGPGDGATLQRPALALNTELTLPSALPAQLLGQRPDVVASQWRVAAQARGLDVAHANFYPNVDLVASLGYMATGGGMLEFLTGSKFSYKAGPALTLPIFDGGRLRAELGRASAGYDLAVAHYNQTLVTALQSVSDQLIRRASLDKQQVYAAESVASARKTYDIAMIAYQRGLTDYLNVLNAQTLLFRQQQVQQQVEAARLSAYAGLVVALGGGLSAGNDLPAAFVETGKKVDH
;
A
#
# COMPACT_ATOMS: atom_id res chain seq x y z
N MET A 1 36.24 -49.04 -1.98
CA MET A 1 37.03 -47.94 -2.57
C MET A 1 36.37 -47.39 -3.85
N ALA A 2 35.04 -47.28 -3.89
CA ALA A 2 34.28 -46.80 -5.07
C ALA A 2 33.30 -45.65 -4.77
N LEU A 3 33.30 -45.11 -3.55
CA LEU A 3 32.33 -44.08 -3.15
C LEU A 3 32.89 -42.62 -3.26
N SER A 4 34.21 -42.46 -3.47
CA SER A 4 34.86 -41.14 -3.49
C SER A 4 34.84 -40.45 -4.87
N PHE A 5 34.38 -41.07 -5.94
CA PHE A 5 34.41 -40.51 -7.30
C PHE A 5 33.11 -39.83 -7.74
N VAL A 6 32.03 -39.89 -6.95
CA VAL A 6 30.71 -39.35 -7.36
C VAL A 6 30.55 -37.86 -7.00
N ILE A 7 31.40 -37.32 -6.15
CA ILE A 7 31.23 -35.93 -5.63
C ILE A 7 31.81 -34.86 -6.57
N SER A 8 32.65 -35.22 -7.55
CA SER A 8 33.24 -34.25 -8.49
C SER A 8 32.37 -33.91 -9.71
N GLY A 9 31.18 -34.50 -9.82
CA GLY A 9 30.29 -34.31 -10.98
C GLY A 9 29.18 -33.29 -10.79
N CYS A 10 29.15 -32.54 -9.68
CA CYS A 10 28.11 -31.51 -9.48
C CYS A 10 28.29 -30.35 -10.47
N ILE A 11 27.19 -29.94 -11.11
CA ILE A 11 27.15 -28.77 -11.99
C ILE A 11 27.56 -27.53 -11.16
N GLY A 12 28.67 -26.89 -11.53
CA GLY A 12 29.13 -25.69 -10.82
C GLY A 12 28.22 -24.47 -11.10
N THR A 13 28.05 -23.59 -10.13
CA THR A 13 27.24 -22.34 -10.23
C THR A 13 27.78 -21.36 -11.28
N GLY A 14 29.01 -21.53 -11.77
CA GLY A 14 29.63 -20.66 -12.78
C GLY A 14 29.94 -19.24 -12.28
N GLY A 15 30.02 -19.02 -10.96
CA GLY A 15 30.29 -17.70 -10.39
C GLY A 15 29.08 -16.74 -10.43
N ILE A 16 27.88 -17.26 -10.71
CA ILE A 16 26.64 -16.49 -10.69
C ILE A 16 26.30 -16.15 -9.25
N GLY A 17 26.11 -14.86 -8.95
CA GLY A 17 25.72 -14.35 -7.64
C GLY A 17 25.14 -12.95 -7.71
N PRO A 18 24.50 -12.48 -6.64
CA PRO A 18 23.91 -11.14 -6.57
C PRO A 18 24.98 -10.05 -6.60
N LYS A 19 24.59 -8.87 -7.12
CA LYS A 19 25.43 -7.68 -7.26
C LYS A 19 24.87 -6.46 -6.51
N GLY A 20 23.62 -6.57 -6.02
CA GLY A 20 22.92 -5.48 -5.37
C GLY A 20 23.44 -5.25 -3.95
N ASP A 21 23.78 -4.01 -3.62
CA ASP A 21 24.19 -3.59 -2.28
C ASP A 21 23.08 -2.78 -1.61
N LEU A 22 22.77 -3.12 -0.36
CA LEU A 22 21.82 -2.38 0.48
C LEU A 22 22.42 -1.02 0.84
N LEU A 23 21.66 0.05 0.58
CA LEU A 23 22.03 1.40 0.96
C LEU A 23 21.88 1.56 2.49
N PRO A 24 22.97 1.89 3.21
CA PRO A 24 22.85 2.19 4.63
C PRO A 24 22.06 3.49 4.82
N ALA A 25 21.03 3.46 5.67
CA ALA A 25 20.19 4.64 5.92
C ALA A 25 21.00 5.85 6.41
N ASP A 26 22.03 5.59 7.22
CA ASP A 26 22.92 6.61 7.79
C ASP A 26 23.86 7.26 6.76
N SER A 27 24.01 6.66 5.58
CA SER A 27 24.79 7.24 4.48
C SER A 27 24.04 8.34 3.73
N LEU A 28 22.73 8.44 3.91
CA LEU A 28 21.90 9.45 3.27
C LEU A 28 21.99 10.79 4.00
N ALA A 29 22.44 11.82 3.30
CA ALA A 29 22.50 13.17 3.85
C ALA A 29 21.10 13.73 4.11
N THR A 30 20.85 14.21 5.33
CA THR A 30 19.62 14.89 5.70
C THR A 30 19.73 16.39 5.46
N ASP A 31 18.64 17.01 4.99
CA ASP A 31 18.58 18.45 4.76
C ASP A 31 18.39 19.26 6.06
N GLN A 32 18.49 20.60 5.95
CA GLN A 32 18.30 21.49 7.09
C GLN A 32 16.88 21.45 7.68
N ALA A 33 15.86 21.08 6.88
CA ALA A 33 14.47 20.98 7.37
C ALA A 33 14.36 19.82 8.35
N ILE A 34 14.91 18.66 8.01
CA ILE A 34 14.97 17.49 8.88
C ILE A 34 15.79 17.78 10.13
N GLN A 35 16.98 18.40 9.98
CA GLN A 35 17.88 18.69 11.11
C GLN A 35 17.25 19.67 12.13
N ARG A 36 16.53 20.69 11.69
CA ARG A 36 15.83 21.62 12.57
C ARG A 36 14.63 21.00 13.28
N ALA A 37 13.94 20.10 12.61
CA ALA A 37 12.74 19.46 13.11
C ALA A 37 13.06 18.37 14.17
N ALA A 38 14.30 17.85 14.18
CA ALA A 38 14.75 16.78 15.07
C ALA A 38 14.85 17.13 16.57
N LEU A 39 14.67 18.40 16.96
CA LEU A 39 14.92 18.88 18.33
C LEU A 39 13.76 18.67 19.32
N SER A 40 12.58 18.25 18.88
CA SER A 40 11.40 18.13 19.77
C SER A 40 10.43 17.05 19.26
N ALA A 41 10.67 15.78 19.63
CA ALA A 41 10.07 14.72 18.86
C ALA A 41 9.17 13.74 19.61
N HIS A 42 7.96 13.52 19.07
CA HIS A 42 7.11 12.37 19.36
C HIS A 42 6.59 11.76 18.06
N TRP A 43 6.59 10.43 17.96
CA TRP A 43 5.97 9.75 16.82
C TRP A 43 4.46 9.99 16.80
N PRO A 44 3.83 10.06 15.60
CA PRO A 44 2.39 10.16 15.50
C PRO A 44 1.69 9.03 16.24
N ASN A 45 0.53 9.31 16.83
CA ASN A 45 -0.33 8.27 17.41
C ASN A 45 -1.04 7.49 16.30
N GLN A 46 -1.41 6.23 16.55
CA GLN A 46 -2.19 5.41 15.61
C GLN A 46 -3.51 6.04 15.18
N GLN A 47 -4.10 6.88 16.04
CA GLN A 47 -5.33 7.64 15.75
C GLN A 47 -5.00 9.13 15.45
N TRP A 48 -3.97 9.36 14.66
CA TRP A 48 -3.41 10.68 14.35
C TRP A 48 -4.43 11.71 13.84
N TRP A 49 -5.50 11.26 13.18
CA TRP A 49 -6.55 12.15 12.66
C TRP A 49 -7.40 12.83 13.75
N ARG A 50 -7.38 12.33 14.99
CA ARG A 50 -8.12 12.94 16.10
C ARG A 50 -7.64 14.36 16.44
N VAL A 51 -6.45 14.73 16.01
CA VAL A 51 -5.91 16.09 16.20
C VAL A 51 -6.72 17.15 15.44
N TYR A 52 -7.47 16.76 14.40
CA TYR A 52 -8.39 17.69 13.71
C TYR A 52 -9.64 18.03 14.51
N ASN A 53 -9.83 17.42 15.67
CA ASN A 53 -10.86 17.71 16.66
C ASN A 53 -12.30 17.71 16.10
N ASP A 54 -12.57 16.87 15.10
CA ASP A 54 -13.88 16.72 14.47
C ASP A 54 -14.42 15.29 14.69
N PRO A 55 -15.49 15.12 15.51
CA PRO A 55 -16.07 13.83 15.80
C PRO A 55 -16.67 13.15 14.56
N GLN A 56 -17.14 13.92 13.57
CA GLN A 56 -17.66 13.37 12.32
C GLN A 56 -16.54 12.74 11.50
N LEU A 57 -15.37 13.39 11.39
CA LEU A 57 -14.19 12.82 10.75
C LEU A 57 -13.77 11.51 11.43
N ASN A 58 -13.71 11.50 12.77
CA ASN A 58 -13.34 10.31 13.53
C ASN A 58 -14.24 9.13 13.18
N ARG A 59 -15.55 9.35 13.20
CA ARG A 59 -16.54 8.33 12.86
C ARG A 59 -16.38 7.83 11.41
N TRP A 60 -16.14 8.71 10.44
CA TRP A 60 -16.02 8.32 9.04
C TRP A 60 -14.73 7.54 8.76
N ILE A 61 -13.63 7.85 9.44
CA ILE A 61 -12.40 7.06 9.37
C ILE A 61 -12.62 5.66 9.98
N GLU A 62 -13.29 5.57 11.12
CA GLU A 62 -13.63 4.29 11.74
C GLU A 62 -14.52 3.44 10.82
N LEU A 63 -15.54 4.05 10.20
CA LEU A 63 -16.37 3.37 9.20
C LEU A 63 -15.55 2.92 7.98
N ALA A 64 -14.62 3.73 7.50
CA ALA A 64 -13.76 3.38 6.39
C ALA A 64 -12.83 2.20 6.73
N ILE A 65 -12.24 2.18 7.92
CA ILE A 65 -11.39 1.06 8.37
C ILE A 65 -12.19 -0.25 8.45
N LEU A 66 -13.44 -0.20 8.89
CA LEU A 66 -14.29 -1.38 9.04
C LEU A 66 -14.95 -1.84 7.74
N GLY A 67 -15.29 -0.90 6.85
CA GLY A 67 -16.16 -1.15 5.70
C GLY A 67 -15.49 -1.09 4.33
N SER A 68 -14.24 -0.60 4.23
CA SER A 68 -13.59 -0.40 2.93
C SER A 68 -13.28 -1.70 2.19
N PRO A 69 -13.77 -1.87 0.95
CA PRO A 69 -13.43 -3.02 0.12
C PRO A 69 -11.94 -3.14 -0.17
N SER A 70 -11.20 -2.01 -0.26
CA SER A 70 -9.76 -2.01 -0.49
C SER A 70 -8.99 -2.66 0.65
N LEU A 71 -9.39 -2.41 1.90
CA LEU A 71 -8.80 -3.08 3.07
C LEU A 71 -9.20 -4.56 3.14
N ALA A 72 -10.43 -4.89 2.77
CA ALA A 72 -10.86 -6.29 2.68
C ALA A 72 -10.01 -7.07 1.65
N MET A 73 -9.70 -6.47 0.49
CA MET A 73 -8.79 -7.04 -0.50
C MET A 73 -7.37 -7.20 0.05
N ALA A 74 -6.83 -6.20 0.75
CA ALA A 74 -5.51 -6.28 1.37
C ALA A 74 -5.46 -7.40 2.43
N ALA A 75 -6.47 -7.50 3.29
CA ALA A 75 -6.59 -8.58 4.26
C ALA A 75 -6.73 -9.96 3.61
N ALA A 76 -7.40 -10.07 2.45
CA ALA A 76 -7.48 -11.31 1.69
C ALA A 76 -6.12 -11.73 1.14
N ARG A 77 -5.30 -10.79 0.63
CA ARG A 77 -3.92 -11.06 0.18
C ARG A 77 -3.04 -11.60 1.32
N VAL A 78 -3.18 -11.04 2.53
CA VAL A 78 -2.45 -11.56 3.70
C VAL A 78 -2.88 -13.00 4.02
N ARG A 79 -4.17 -13.31 3.96
CA ARG A 79 -4.65 -14.70 4.17
C ARG A 79 -4.13 -15.64 3.09
N ASP A 80 -4.13 -15.22 1.84
CA ASP A 80 -3.59 -15.97 0.70
C ASP A 80 -2.10 -16.25 0.90
N ALA A 81 -1.29 -15.23 1.19
CA ALA A 81 0.14 -15.38 1.43
C ALA A 81 0.44 -16.31 2.61
N ARG A 82 -0.33 -16.24 3.71
CA ARG A 82 -0.20 -17.18 4.84
C ARG A 82 -0.58 -18.61 4.46
N ALA A 83 -1.61 -18.78 3.65
CA ALA A 83 -1.99 -20.10 3.15
C ALA A 83 -0.89 -20.69 2.25
N MET A 84 -0.27 -19.86 1.39
CA MET A 84 0.89 -20.27 0.58
C MET A 84 2.10 -20.64 1.43
N ALA A 85 2.35 -19.92 2.53
CA ALA A 85 3.39 -20.29 3.50
C ALA A 85 3.10 -21.67 4.12
N GLY A 86 1.85 -21.95 4.51
CA GLY A 86 1.46 -23.28 4.99
C GLY A 86 1.58 -24.40 3.92
N VAL A 87 1.35 -24.07 2.65
CA VAL A 87 1.61 -25.02 1.55
C VAL A 87 3.10 -25.32 1.42
N ALA A 88 3.97 -24.30 1.51
CA ALA A 88 5.41 -24.49 1.47
C ALA A 88 5.92 -25.30 2.69
N GLU A 89 5.45 -24.96 3.90
CA GLU A 89 5.78 -25.68 5.13
C GLU A 89 5.37 -27.16 5.07
N SER A 90 4.24 -27.47 4.39
CA SER A 90 3.79 -28.85 4.25
C SER A 90 4.78 -29.73 3.49
N ALA A 91 5.65 -29.16 2.63
CA ALA A 91 6.68 -29.93 1.92
C ALA A 91 7.77 -30.49 2.85
N GLU A 92 7.96 -29.87 4.02
CA GLU A 92 8.88 -30.36 5.06
C GLU A 92 8.28 -31.53 5.88
N SER A 93 7.01 -31.85 5.68
CA SER A 93 6.28 -32.87 6.44
C SER A 93 6.15 -34.16 5.69
N LEU A 94 5.85 -35.25 6.44
CA LEU A 94 5.55 -36.55 5.85
C LEU A 94 4.32 -36.46 4.93
N GLN A 95 4.50 -36.83 3.66
CA GLN A 95 3.42 -36.90 2.68
C GLN A 95 2.89 -38.34 2.60
N VAL A 96 1.58 -38.51 2.67
CA VAL A 96 0.90 -39.81 2.54
C VAL A 96 -0.10 -39.70 1.40
N GLN A 97 0.04 -40.59 0.40
CA GLN A 97 -0.81 -40.61 -0.79
C GLN A 97 -1.37 -41.99 -1.03
N GLY A 98 -2.69 -42.09 -1.16
CA GLY A 98 -3.38 -43.29 -1.63
C GLY A 98 -3.53 -43.28 -3.15
N THR A 99 -3.16 -44.37 -3.82
CA THR A 99 -3.40 -44.53 -5.25
C THR A 99 -4.12 -45.83 -5.51
N ALA A 100 -5.11 -45.81 -6.40
CA ALA A 100 -5.78 -47.02 -6.87
C ALA A 100 -5.97 -46.91 -8.39
N SER A 101 -5.62 -47.94 -9.09
CA SER A 101 -5.88 -48.06 -10.52
C SER A 101 -6.44 -49.44 -10.84
N LEU A 102 -7.47 -49.49 -11.69
CA LEU A 102 -8.08 -50.67 -12.22
C LEU A 102 -8.10 -50.50 -13.74
N ALA A 103 -7.27 -51.28 -14.43
CA ALA A 103 -7.13 -51.17 -15.87
C ALA A 103 -7.29 -52.55 -16.51
N ARG A 104 -8.06 -52.66 -17.57
CA ARG A 104 -8.06 -53.81 -18.44
C ARG A 104 -7.03 -53.60 -19.53
N HIS A 105 -6.11 -54.54 -19.63
CA HIS A 105 -4.98 -54.51 -20.56
C HIS A 105 -5.09 -55.63 -21.57
N GLU A 106 -4.89 -55.30 -22.85
CA GLU A 106 -4.70 -56.25 -23.93
C GLU A 106 -3.20 -56.34 -24.21
N TRP A 107 -2.66 -57.50 -24.06
CA TRP A 107 -1.26 -57.74 -24.29
C TRP A 107 -1.04 -58.15 -25.74
N PRO A 108 -0.16 -57.49 -26.50
CA PRO A 108 0.11 -57.88 -27.88
C PRO A 108 0.73 -59.27 -27.96
N SER A 109 0.56 -59.94 -29.12
CA SER A 109 1.12 -61.24 -29.41
C SER A 109 2.65 -61.25 -29.55
N ASP A 110 3.31 -60.07 -29.49
CA ASP A 110 4.75 -59.94 -29.60
C ASP A 110 5.48 -60.44 -28.33
N GLN A 111 6.45 -61.27 -28.49
CA GLN A 111 7.26 -61.91 -27.41
C GLN A 111 8.07 -60.88 -26.60
N PHE A 112 8.12 -59.59 -27.03
CA PHE A 112 8.91 -58.57 -26.37
C PHE A 112 8.31 -58.10 -25.01
N TYR A 113 7.03 -58.36 -24.74
CA TYR A 113 6.31 -57.86 -23.57
C TYR A 113 6.12 -58.86 -22.43
N GLY A 114 6.91 -59.89 -22.33
CA GLY A 114 6.87 -60.75 -21.17
C GLY A 114 7.13 -62.26 -21.46
N PRO A 115 7.26 -63.03 -20.39
CA PRO A 115 7.30 -64.48 -20.56
C PRO A 115 5.96 -64.94 -21.12
N GLY A 116 5.94 -65.64 -22.20
CA GLY A 116 4.87 -66.13 -23.09
C GLY A 116 3.44 -66.37 -22.52
N ALA A 117 3.27 -66.34 -21.20
CA ALA A 117 1.98 -66.52 -20.52
C ALA A 117 0.99 -65.38 -20.64
N LEU A 118 1.45 -64.14 -20.96
CA LEU A 118 0.60 -62.97 -21.12
C LEU A 118 0.38 -62.59 -22.60
N ALA A 119 1.19 -63.03 -23.51
CA ALA A 119 1.05 -62.78 -24.94
C ALA A 119 -0.35 -63.14 -25.43
N ASP A 120 -0.95 -62.31 -26.26
CA ASP A 120 -2.29 -62.51 -26.85
C ASP A 120 -3.39 -62.73 -25.78
N SER A 121 -3.29 -62.03 -24.63
CA SER A 121 -4.25 -62.17 -23.52
C SER A 121 -4.83 -60.84 -23.08
N HIS A 122 -6.05 -60.89 -22.55
CA HIS A 122 -6.71 -59.78 -21.89
C HIS A 122 -6.66 -60.01 -20.38
N THR A 123 -5.96 -59.14 -19.66
CA THR A 123 -5.85 -59.25 -18.20
C THR A 123 -6.25 -57.97 -17.50
N TRP A 124 -6.46 -58.07 -16.19
CA TRP A 124 -6.55 -56.90 -15.34
C TRP A 124 -5.16 -56.51 -14.84
N ASP A 125 -4.82 -55.22 -14.93
CA ASP A 125 -3.63 -54.63 -14.31
C ASP A 125 -4.09 -53.68 -13.22
N ASN A 126 -4.06 -54.13 -12.01
CA ASN A 126 -4.70 -53.47 -10.88
C ASN A 126 -3.69 -53.17 -9.78
N ASN A 127 -3.80 -51.98 -9.21
CA ASN A 127 -2.97 -51.52 -8.12
C ASN A 127 -3.82 -50.75 -7.10
N ALA A 128 -3.58 -50.99 -5.81
CA ALA A 128 -4.04 -50.16 -4.72
C ALA A 128 -2.91 -50.05 -3.69
N SER A 129 -2.37 -48.85 -3.50
CA SER A 129 -1.20 -48.67 -2.64
C SER A 129 -1.29 -47.35 -1.84
N LEU A 130 -0.69 -47.38 -0.66
CA LEU A 130 -0.35 -46.17 0.13
C LEU A 130 1.14 -45.91 -0.09
N GLY A 131 1.44 -44.69 -0.60
CA GLY A 131 2.77 -44.16 -0.71
C GLY A 131 3.05 -43.17 0.43
N LEU A 132 4.27 -43.27 0.93
CA LEU A 132 4.79 -42.29 1.92
C LEU A 132 6.06 -41.69 1.33
N SER A 133 6.21 -40.38 1.47
CA SER A 133 7.45 -39.67 1.13
C SER A 133 7.77 -38.61 2.18
N TYR A 134 9.06 -38.53 2.49
CA TYR A 134 9.60 -37.50 3.39
C TYR A 134 10.92 -36.99 2.85
N ALA A 135 10.98 -35.70 2.58
CA ALA A 135 12.20 -35.03 2.13
C ALA A 135 13.21 -34.93 3.27
N LEU A 136 14.40 -35.51 3.09
CA LEU A 136 15.53 -35.25 3.97
C LEU A 136 16.19 -33.96 3.49
N ASP A 137 15.77 -32.84 3.98
CA ASP A 137 16.23 -31.53 3.51
C ASP A 137 17.66 -31.18 3.96
N LEU A 138 18.62 -31.98 3.43
CA LEU A 138 20.04 -31.91 3.81
C LEU A 138 20.71 -30.58 3.44
N TRP A 139 20.16 -29.90 2.45
CA TRP A 139 20.72 -28.67 1.89
C TRP A 139 19.84 -27.45 2.15
N GLY A 140 18.78 -27.63 2.90
CA GLY A 140 17.87 -26.55 3.30
C GLY A 140 16.99 -26.01 2.17
N ARG A 141 16.75 -26.79 1.11
CA ARG A 141 15.90 -26.35 -0.02
C ARG A 141 14.47 -26.10 0.40
N GLU A 142 13.84 -27.09 1.05
CA GLU A 142 12.43 -27.01 1.46
C GLU A 142 12.26 -26.00 2.58
N ARG A 143 13.18 -26.00 3.54
CA ARG A 143 13.21 -25.01 4.61
C ARG A 143 13.34 -23.58 4.08
N SER A 144 14.28 -23.33 3.14
CA SER A 144 14.44 -22.00 2.55
C SER A 144 13.22 -21.59 1.72
N ALA A 145 12.54 -22.54 1.05
CA ALA A 145 11.29 -22.27 0.33
C ALA A 145 10.14 -21.92 1.29
N SER A 146 10.04 -22.61 2.42
CA SER A 146 9.07 -22.33 3.49
C SER A 146 9.33 -20.96 4.12
N GLU A 147 10.59 -20.65 4.49
CA GLU A 147 11.00 -19.36 5.02
C GLU A 147 10.75 -18.23 4.00
N GLN A 148 11.01 -18.44 2.71
CA GLN A 148 10.68 -17.50 1.63
C GLN A 148 9.19 -17.17 1.60
N ALA A 149 8.34 -18.19 1.66
CA ALA A 149 6.90 -18.00 1.63
C ALA A 149 6.39 -17.27 2.90
N LEU A 150 6.99 -17.53 4.06
CA LEU A 150 6.70 -16.83 5.30
C LEU A 150 7.11 -15.35 5.22
N ASP A 151 8.30 -15.05 4.68
CA ASP A 151 8.76 -13.67 4.47
C ASP A 151 7.82 -12.90 3.52
N LEU A 152 7.28 -13.55 2.48
CA LEU A 152 6.26 -12.98 1.61
C LEU A 152 4.93 -12.73 2.34
N ALA A 153 4.57 -13.56 3.32
CA ALA A 153 3.39 -13.31 4.15
C ALA A 153 3.60 -12.10 5.08
N HIS A 154 4.79 -11.91 5.64
CA HIS A 154 5.18 -10.72 6.39
C HIS A 154 5.16 -9.46 5.51
N MET A 155 5.70 -9.54 4.28
CA MET A 155 5.62 -8.47 3.30
C MET A 155 4.16 -8.05 3.05
N SER A 156 3.27 -9.03 2.79
CA SER A 156 1.84 -8.76 2.55
C SER A 156 1.15 -8.12 3.77
N ALA A 157 1.56 -8.50 4.99
CA ALA A 157 1.04 -7.87 6.21
C ALA A 157 1.49 -6.40 6.35
N ALA A 158 2.72 -6.08 5.96
CA ALA A 158 3.20 -4.69 5.91
C ALA A 158 2.48 -3.89 4.82
N GLU A 159 2.26 -4.46 3.63
CA GLU A 159 1.46 -3.84 2.56
C GLU A 159 0.00 -3.59 2.97
N GLN A 160 -0.60 -4.46 3.79
CA GLN A 160 -1.93 -4.22 4.37
C GLN A 160 -1.92 -2.99 5.29
N ARG A 161 -0.89 -2.81 6.12
CA ARG A 161 -0.74 -1.63 6.97
C ARG A 161 -0.57 -0.36 6.15
N GLN A 162 0.18 -0.42 5.05
CA GLN A 162 0.32 0.67 4.09
C GLN A 162 -1.02 1.06 3.47
N ALA A 163 -1.80 0.08 3.00
CA ALA A 163 -3.13 0.33 2.44
C ALA A 163 -4.10 0.97 3.47
N GLN A 164 -4.01 0.58 4.74
CA GLN A 164 -4.77 1.21 5.82
C GLN A 164 -4.38 2.68 6.02
N LEU A 165 -3.10 2.99 6.03
CA LEU A 165 -2.58 4.35 6.19
C LEU A 165 -2.99 5.23 5.01
N GLU A 166 -2.88 4.72 3.79
CA GLU A 166 -3.33 5.40 2.57
C GLU A 166 -4.85 5.68 2.58
N LEU A 167 -5.65 4.72 3.02
CA LEU A 167 -7.09 4.92 3.17
C LEU A 167 -7.40 6.04 4.17
N GLN A 168 -6.75 6.04 5.33
CA GLN A 168 -6.90 7.08 6.35
C GLN A 168 -6.54 8.45 5.78
N GLU A 169 -5.42 8.57 5.08
CA GLU A 169 -5.00 9.81 4.42
C GLU A 169 -6.02 10.26 3.38
N ASN A 170 -6.49 9.36 2.52
CA ASN A 170 -7.47 9.67 1.48
C ASN A 170 -8.79 10.17 2.07
N VAL A 171 -9.27 9.57 3.16
CA VAL A 171 -10.47 10.05 3.88
C VAL A 171 -10.23 11.44 4.45
N VAL A 172 -9.11 11.67 5.13
CA VAL A 172 -8.77 12.99 5.70
C VAL A 172 -8.66 14.06 4.60
N ARG A 173 -7.96 13.78 3.51
CA ARG A 173 -7.82 14.73 2.38
C ARG A 173 -9.16 15.04 1.71
N ALA A 174 -9.98 14.01 1.46
CA ALA A 174 -11.33 14.20 0.92
C ALA A 174 -12.20 15.04 1.87
N TYR A 175 -12.09 14.81 3.18
CA TYR A 175 -12.84 15.54 4.19
C TYR A 175 -12.38 17.01 4.32
N ILE A 176 -11.08 17.28 4.21
CA ILE A 176 -10.53 18.64 4.17
C ILE A 176 -11.02 19.38 2.91
N GLN A 177 -11.02 18.72 1.74
CA GLN A 177 -11.54 19.32 0.51
C GLN A 177 -13.05 19.60 0.60
N PHE A 178 -13.79 18.68 1.22
CA PHE A 178 -15.21 18.85 1.51
C PHE A 178 -15.45 20.07 2.42
N SER A 179 -14.63 20.26 3.46
CA SER A 179 -14.65 21.43 4.33
C SER A 179 -14.36 22.74 3.57
N LEU A 180 -13.36 22.70 2.69
CA LEU A 180 -12.99 23.85 1.85
C LEU A 180 -14.15 24.28 0.93
N ASN A 181 -14.87 23.31 0.35
CA ASN A 181 -16.01 23.61 -0.51
C ASN A 181 -17.14 24.31 0.27
N PHE A 182 -17.42 23.91 1.50
CA PHE A 182 -18.36 24.62 2.38
C PHE A 182 -17.90 26.05 2.70
N ALA A 183 -16.62 26.23 3.03
CA ALA A 183 -16.08 27.56 3.32
C ALA A 183 -16.17 28.50 2.09
N ARG A 184 -15.89 27.97 0.90
CA ARG A 184 -16.04 28.71 -0.36
C ARG A 184 -17.50 29.04 -0.68
N LEU A 185 -18.42 28.10 -0.43
CA LEU A 185 -19.87 28.32 -0.61
C LEU A 185 -20.36 29.44 0.30
N GLU A 186 -19.96 29.46 1.55
CA GLU A 186 -20.32 30.54 2.48
C GLU A 186 -19.80 31.93 2.02
N ILE A 187 -18.56 31.97 1.51
CA ILE A 187 -18.00 33.22 0.94
C ILE A 187 -18.78 33.64 -0.30
N ALA A 188 -19.14 32.72 -1.20
CA ALA A 188 -19.92 33.03 -2.40
C ALA A 188 -21.33 33.51 -2.06
N GLN A 189 -22.02 32.88 -1.10
CA GLN A 189 -23.33 33.28 -0.63
C GLN A 189 -23.29 34.68 0.05
N ALA A 190 -22.25 34.93 0.88
CA ALA A 190 -22.06 36.28 1.48
C ALA A 190 -21.80 37.35 0.40
N THR A 191 -21.04 37.01 -0.63
CA THR A 191 -20.78 37.90 -1.77
C THR A 191 -22.06 38.17 -2.56
N LEU A 192 -22.89 37.16 -2.79
CA LEU A 192 -24.21 37.29 -3.42
C LEU A 192 -25.09 38.30 -2.65
N ALA A 193 -25.20 38.09 -1.34
CA ALA A 193 -25.99 38.97 -0.49
C ALA A 193 -25.49 40.43 -0.54
N GLN A 194 -24.17 40.64 -0.50
CA GLN A 194 -23.58 41.97 -0.64
C GLN A 194 -23.88 42.58 -2.02
N GLN A 195 -23.76 41.81 -3.09
CA GLN A 195 -24.01 42.26 -4.45
C GLN A 195 -25.48 42.61 -4.69
N GLN A 196 -26.44 41.89 -4.09
CA GLN A 196 -27.86 42.18 -4.11
C GLN A 196 -28.16 43.50 -3.38
N GLN A 197 -27.54 43.75 -2.22
CA GLN A 197 -27.65 45.00 -1.49
C GLN A 197 -27.12 46.18 -2.32
N MET A 198 -26.02 45.98 -3.04
CA MET A 198 -25.46 47.00 -3.93
C MET A 198 -26.37 47.32 -5.11
N LEU A 199 -26.96 46.30 -5.74
CA LEU A 199 -27.95 46.51 -6.81
C LEU A 199 -29.14 47.30 -6.30
N GLU A 200 -29.66 46.97 -5.13
CA GLU A 200 -30.75 47.71 -4.51
C GLU A 200 -30.38 49.17 -4.22
N LEU A 201 -29.16 49.44 -3.73
CA LEU A 201 -28.66 50.79 -3.51
C LEU A 201 -28.56 51.58 -4.83
N ALA A 202 -27.99 50.96 -5.89
CA ALA A 202 -27.89 51.60 -7.21
C ALA A 202 -29.26 51.93 -7.79
N GLN A 203 -30.24 51.05 -7.66
CA GLN A 203 -31.63 51.25 -8.08
C GLN A 203 -32.31 52.40 -7.29
N ARG A 204 -32.09 52.47 -5.98
CA ARG A 204 -32.60 53.57 -5.15
C ARG A 204 -31.99 54.94 -5.55
N ARG A 205 -30.68 54.98 -5.83
CA ARG A 205 -29.98 56.21 -6.30
C ARG A 205 -30.50 56.64 -7.67
N LEU A 206 -30.73 55.71 -8.60
CA LEU A 206 -31.31 55.98 -9.90
C LEU A 206 -32.71 56.60 -9.76
N LYS A 207 -33.57 55.98 -8.94
CA LYS A 207 -34.91 56.52 -8.65
C LYS A 207 -34.90 57.93 -8.03
N GLY A 208 -33.90 58.24 -7.22
CA GLY A 208 -33.65 59.53 -6.60
C GLY A 208 -32.95 60.55 -7.52
N GLY A 209 -32.65 60.20 -8.77
CA GLY A 209 -31.95 61.10 -9.71
C GLY A 209 -30.45 61.29 -9.40
N LEU A 210 -29.89 60.47 -8.50
CA LEU A 210 -28.50 60.54 -8.03
C LEU A 210 -27.61 59.44 -8.64
N GLY A 211 -28.17 58.56 -9.47
CA GLY A 211 -27.47 57.45 -10.10
C GLY A 211 -27.79 57.37 -11.59
N THR A 212 -27.15 56.41 -12.26
CA THR A 212 -27.28 56.15 -13.69
C THR A 212 -27.75 54.73 -13.98
N HIS A 213 -28.35 54.49 -15.16
CA HIS A 213 -28.64 53.14 -15.65
C HIS A 213 -27.39 52.30 -15.78
N PHE A 214 -26.25 52.93 -16.06
CA PHE A 214 -24.96 52.24 -16.15
C PHE A 214 -24.53 51.64 -14.80
N GLU A 215 -24.69 52.36 -13.69
CA GLU A 215 -24.40 51.86 -12.33
C GLU A 215 -25.30 50.68 -11.97
N VAL A 216 -26.58 50.70 -12.33
CA VAL A 216 -27.51 49.59 -12.13
C VAL A 216 -27.06 48.37 -12.93
N SER A 217 -26.74 48.56 -14.21
CA SER A 217 -26.24 47.46 -15.07
C SER A 217 -24.92 46.89 -14.55
N GLN A 218 -24.00 47.71 -14.08
CA GLN A 218 -22.76 47.28 -13.45
C GLN A 218 -22.99 46.46 -12.15
N ALA A 219 -24.00 46.82 -11.37
CA ALA A 219 -24.35 46.13 -10.14
C ALA A 219 -25.08 44.78 -10.41
N GLU A 220 -25.77 44.65 -11.54
CA GLU A 220 -26.48 43.46 -11.94
C GLU A 220 -25.56 42.44 -12.59
N ALA A 221 -24.57 42.87 -13.36
CA ALA A 221 -23.72 42.02 -14.21
C ALA A 221 -22.98 40.89 -13.48
N PRO A 222 -22.48 40.99 -12.23
CA PRO A 222 -21.81 39.91 -11.52
C PRO A 222 -22.77 38.82 -10.99
N LEU A 223 -24.07 39.09 -10.82
CA LEU A 223 -25.00 38.17 -10.15
C LEU A 223 -25.10 36.80 -10.81
N PRO A 224 -25.23 36.64 -12.15
CA PRO A 224 -25.28 35.34 -12.79
C PRO A 224 -24.02 34.52 -12.56
N GLU A 225 -22.84 35.13 -12.58
CA GLU A 225 -21.59 34.44 -12.32
C GLU A 225 -21.47 33.95 -10.87
N ILE A 226 -21.93 34.74 -9.90
CA ILE A 226 -21.95 34.34 -8.50
C ILE A 226 -22.92 33.15 -8.30
N HIS A 227 -24.08 33.15 -8.94
CA HIS A 227 -25.02 32.03 -8.90
C HIS A 227 -24.41 30.78 -9.52
N ARG A 228 -23.76 30.87 -10.67
CA ARG A 228 -23.04 29.76 -11.30
C ARG A 228 -21.97 29.16 -10.35
N GLN A 229 -21.22 30.01 -9.63
CA GLN A 229 -20.21 29.56 -8.66
C GLN A 229 -20.85 28.87 -7.46
N ILE A 230 -22.01 29.32 -6.99
CA ILE A 230 -22.75 28.65 -5.90
C ILE A 230 -23.19 27.27 -6.35
N ASP A 231 -23.78 27.14 -7.54
CA ASP A 231 -24.21 25.85 -8.09
C ASP A 231 -23.03 24.88 -8.23
N GLU A 232 -21.86 25.32 -8.74
CA GLU A 232 -20.64 24.52 -8.83
C GLU A 232 -20.14 24.03 -7.44
N LEU A 233 -20.24 24.86 -6.44
CA LEU A 233 -19.81 24.52 -5.08
C LEU A 233 -20.80 23.55 -4.40
N GLU A 234 -22.09 23.68 -4.65
CA GLU A 234 -23.12 22.75 -4.19
C GLU A 234 -22.96 21.38 -4.86
N GLU A 235 -22.67 21.34 -6.17
CA GLU A 235 -22.27 20.12 -6.88
C GLU A 235 -21.02 19.49 -6.27
N ALA A 236 -19.95 20.26 -6.06
CA ALA A 236 -18.70 19.76 -5.47
C ALA A 236 -18.91 19.21 -4.05
N ILE A 237 -19.82 19.80 -3.26
CA ILE A 237 -20.20 19.29 -1.95
C ILE A 237 -20.95 17.95 -2.09
N ALA A 238 -21.90 17.85 -3.03
CA ALA A 238 -22.63 16.62 -3.26
C ALA A 238 -21.72 15.47 -3.74
N LEU A 239 -20.80 15.76 -4.67
CA LEU A 239 -19.78 14.81 -5.11
C LEU A 239 -18.80 14.42 -3.99
N GLY A 240 -18.42 15.36 -3.13
CA GLY A 240 -17.60 15.10 -1.95
C GLY A 240 -18.26 14.12 -0.96
N ARG A 241 -19.58 14.24 -0.75
CA ARG A 241 -20.37 13.27 0.03
C ARG A 241 -20.30 11.86 -0.57
N ASN A 242 -20.46 11.76 -1.89
CA ASN A 242 -20.39 10.48 -2.58
C ASN A 242 -18.98 9.86 -2.48
N GLN A 243 -17.93 10.67 -2.63
CA GLN A 243 -16.55 10.23 -2.49
C GLN A 243 -16.24 9.69 -1.10
N LEU A 244 -16.65 10.40 -0.05
CA LEU A 244 -16.45 9.97 1.34
C LEU A 244 -17.24 8.68 1.64
N ALA A 245 -18.46 8.55 1.14
CA ALA A 245 -19.24 7.33 1.25
C ALA A 245 -18.53 6.14 0.57
N ALA A 246 -18.03 6.34 -0.65
CA ALA A 246 -17.30 5.31 -1.39
C ALA A 246 -16.02 4.87 -0.66
N LEU A 247 -15.25 5.80 -0.08
CA LEU A 247 -14.05 5.48 0.73
C LEU A 247 -14.41 4.65 1.97
N ALA A 248 -15.57 4.90 2.56
CA ALA A 248 -16.09 4.12 3.69
C ALA A 248 -16.77 2.80 3.27
N GLY A 249 -16.77 2.45 1.98
CA GLY A 249 -17.46 1.26 1.47
C GLY A 249 -18.98 1.33 1.58
N LYS A 250 -19.53 2.56 1.56
CA LYS A 250 -20.95 2.86 1.70
C LYS A 250 -21.56 3.38 0.39
N GLY A 251 -22.88 3.28 0.28
CA GLY A 251 -23.60 3.88 -0.83
C GLY A 251 -23.76 5.40 -0.70
N PRO A 252 -24.08 6.10 -1.83
CA PRO A 252 -24.26 7.56 -1.82
C PRO A 252 -25.28 8.08 -0.78
N GLY A 253 -26.31 7.30 -0.47
CA GLY A 253 -27.31 7.66 0.53
C GLY A 253 -26.76 7.86 1.95
N ASP A 254 -25.74 7.08 2.33
CA ASP A 254 -25.07 7.24 3.63
C ASP A 254 -24.28 8.57 3.68
N GLY A 255 -23.70 8.99 2.54
CA GLY A 255 -23.00 10.27 2.41
C GLY A 255 -23.91 11.48 2.63
N ALA A 256 -25.22 11.36 2.40
CA ALA A 256 -26.17 12.46 2.61
C ALA A 256 -26.25 12.91 4.08
N THR A 257 -25.83 12.06 5.02
CA THR A 257 -25.81 12.38 6.46
C THR A 257 -24.66 13.33 6.85
N LEU A 258 -23.65 13.51 5.97
CA LEU A 258 -22.49 14.37 6.21
C LEU A 258 -22.91 15.84 6.30
N GLN A 259 -22.61 16.41 7.45
CA GLN A 259 -22.80 17.84 7.73
C GLN A 259 -21.53 18.63 7.40
N ARG A 260 -21.63 19.97 7.50
CA ARG A 260 -20.46 20.86 7.37
C ARG A 260 -19.38 20.45 8.38
N PRO A 261 -18.12 20.20 7.93
CA PRO A 261 -17.00 19.92 8.82
C PRO A 261 -16.66 21.07 9.77
N ALA A 262 -16.17 20.70 10.98
CA ALA A 262 -15.69 21.65 11.99
C ALA A 262 -14.21 21.38 12.32
N LEU A 263 -13.35 21.39 11.31
CA LEU A 263 -11.93 21.09 11.46
C LEU A 263 -11.20 22.19 12.22
N ALA A 264 -10.45 21.82 13.27
CA ALA A 264 -9.56 22.69 14.02
C ALA A 264 -8.25 21.98 14.31
N LEU A 265 -7.13 22.53 13.87
CA LEU A 265 -5.80 22.00 14.15
C LEU A 265 -5.16 22.76 15.32
N ASN A 266 -5.20 22.18 16.52
CA ASN A 266 -4.74 22.83 17.75
C ASN A 266 -3.35 22.37 18.22
N THR A 267 -2.64 21.52 17.43
CA THR A 267 -1.42 20.86 17.90
C THR A 267 -0.23 21.23 17.01
N GLU A 268 0.86 21.65 17.66
CA GLU A 268 2.17 21.68 17.01
C GLU A 268 2.72 20.25 16.91
N LEU A 269 3.03 19.82 15.71
CA LEU A 269 3.68 18.54 15.47
C LEU A 269 5.16 18.67 15.83
N THR A 270 5.56 17.90 16.83
CA THR A 270 6.96 17.70 17.16
C THR A 270 7.47 16.44 16.43
N LEU A 271 8.70 16.48 15.91
CA LEU A 271 9.31 15.41 15.11
C LEU A 271 10.32 14.59 15.92
N PRO A 272 10.58 13.31 15.56
CA PRO A 272 11.57 12.49 16.26
C PRO A 272 13.00 13.03 16.11
N SER A 273 13.81 12.91 17.18
CA SER A 273 15.17 13.44 17.24
C SER A 273 16.21 12.66 16.39
N ALA A 274 15.85 11.47 15.86
CA ALA A 274 16.71 10.65 15.01
C ALA A 274 15.90 10.01 13.88
N LEU A 275 15.77 10.73 12.75
CA LEU A 275 14.89 10.37 11.64
C LEU A 275 15.37 9.20 10.77
N PRO A 276 16.65 9.06 10.33
CA PRO A 276 16.97 8.08 9.30
C PRO A 276 16.84 6.61 9.73
N ALA A 277 17.38 6.21 10.86
CA ALA A 277 17.35 4.81 11.32
C ALA A 277 15.97 4.38 11.86
N GLN A 278 15.24 5.30 12.51
CA GLN A 278 13.93 5.01 13.09
C GLN A 278 12.82 4.95 12.03
N LEU A 279 12.95 5.64 10.91
CA LEU A 279 12.03 5.53 9.77
C LEU A 279 11.97 4.10 9.22
N LEU A 280 13.08 3.37 9.27
CA LEU A 280 13.17 2.00 8.76
C LEU A 280 12.18 1.04 9.44
N GLY A 281 11.92 1.22 10.74
CA GLY A 281 11.00 0.37 11.50
C GLY A 281 9.56 0.90 11.59
N GLN A 282 9.28 2.12 11.11
CA GLN A 282 7.98 2.77 11.33
C GLN A 282 7.13 2.88 10.04
N ARG A 283 7.78 2.93 8.87
CA ARG A 283 7.05 3.03 7.60
C ARG A 283 6.71 1.65 7.04
N PRO A 284 5.42 1.36 6.82
CA PRO A 284 5.01 0.05 6.32
C PRO A 284 5.57 -0.29 4.93
N ASP A 285 5.76 0.70 4.03
CA ASP A 285 6.34 0.50 2.70
C ASP A 285 7.83 0.10 2.77
N VAL A 286 8.59 0.70 3.69
CA VAL A 286 9.99 0.35 3.93
C VAL A 286 10.08 -1.06 4.52
N VAL A 287 9.24 -1.38 5.52
CA VAL A 287 9.17 -2.72 6.12
C VAL A 287 8.80 -3.79 5.08
N ALA A 288 7.82 -3.51 4.21
CA ALA A 288 7.45 -4.43 3.12
C ALA A 288 8.62 -4.68 2.17
N SER A 289 9.40 -3.63 1.82
CA SER A 289 10.56 -3.77 0.95
C SER A 289 11.70 -4.57 1.60
N GLN A 290 11.89 -4.47 2.93
CA GLN A 290 12.84 -5.28 3.69
C GLN A 290 12.47 -6.77 3.66
N TRP A 291 11.20 -7.10 3.91
CA TRP A 291 10.70 -8.47 3.81
C TRP A 291 10.82 -9.03 2.40
N ARG A 292 10.64 -8.18 1.37
CA ARG A 292 10.87 -8.58 -0.03
C ARG A 292 12.32 -8.96 -0.28
N VAL A 293 13.28 -8.21 0.24
CA VAL A 293 14.70 -8.54 0.14
C VAL A 293 15.00 -9.86 0.85
N ALA A 294 14.47 -10.05 2.07
CA ALA A 294 14.64 -11.30 2.82
C ALA A 294 14.08 -12.50 2.04
N ALA A 295 12.86 -12.40 1.51
CA ALA A 295 12.24 -13.46 0.70
C ALA A 295 13.08 -13.80 -0.54
N GLN A 296 13.63 -12.79 -1.24
CA GLN A 296 14.48 -13.05 -2.41
C GLN A 296 15.84 -13.66 -2.03
N ALA A 297 16.39 -13.34 -0.86
CA ALA A 297 17.58 -14.00 -0.33
C ALA A 297 17.31 -15.51 -0.11
N ARG A 298 16.16 -15.86 0.49
CA ARG A 298 15.75 -17.27 0.63
C ARG A 298 15.54 -17.96 -0.73
N GLY A 299 14.96 -17.24 -1.70
CA GLY A 299 14.83 -17.74 -3.08
C GLY A 299 16.18 -18.02 -3.74
N LEU A 300 17.22 -17.26 -3.42
CA LEU A 300 18.58 -17.52 -3.86
C LEU A 300 19.15 -18.80 -3.22
N ASP A 301 18.91 -18.99 -1.90
CA ASP A 301 19.31 -20.21 -1.19
C ASP A 301 18.64 -21.45 -1.80
N VAL A 302 17.35 -21.39 -2.12
CA VAL A 302 16.63 -22.45 -2.86
C VAL A 302 17.28 -22.76 -4.20
N ALA A 303 17.63 -21.71 -4.98
CA ALA A 303 18.27 -21.89 -6.27
C ALA A 303 19.67 -22.51 -6.14
N HIS A 304 20.42 -22.19 -5.11
CA HIS A 304 21.69 -22.83 -4.79
C HIS A 304 21.50 -24.30 -4.36
N ALA A 305 20.52 -24.59 -3.52
CA ALA A 305 20.24 -25.93 -3.03
C ALA A 305 19.88 -26.92 -4.17
N ASN A 306 19.30 -26.43 -5.27
CA ASN A 306 18.95 -27.25 -6.45
C ASN A 306 20.17 -27.82 -7.20
N PHE A 307 21.39 -27.33 -6.93
CA PHE A 307 22.63 -27.91 -7.49
C PHE A 307 23.09 -29.17 -6.76
N TYR A 308 22.55 -29.47 -5.59
CA TYR A 308 22.90 -30.60 -4.76
C TYR A 308 21.92 -31.75 -4.93
N PRO A 309 22.35 -33.00 -4.58
CA PRO A 309 21.48 -34.19 -4.64
C PRO A 309 20.26 -34.04 -3.74
N ASN A 310 19.05 -34.34 -4.26
CA ASN A 310 17.88 -34.46 -3.41
C ASN A 310 17.80 -35.88 -2.84
N VAL A 311 17.52 -36.02 -1.55
CA VAL A 311 17.38 -37.29 -0.85
C VAL A 311 16.02 -37.38 -0.18
N ASP A 312 15.18 -38.29 -0.62
CA ASP A 312 13.87 -38.52 -0.05
C ASP A 312 13.81 -39.92 0.58
N LEU A 313 13.16 -40.04 1.72
CA LEU A 313 12.72 -41.32 2.24
C LEU A 313 11.37 -41.65 1.62
N VAL A 314 11.33 -42.78 0.88
CA VAL A 314 10.10 -43.24 0.24
C VAL A 314 9.73 -44.61 0.75
N ALA A 315 8.44 -44.81 1.02
CA ALA A 315 7.90 -46.13 1.31
C ALA A 315 6.56 -46.30 0.59
N SER A 316 6.26 -47.51 0.18
CA SER A 316 4.95 -47.85 -0.33
C SER A 316 4.54 -49.24 0.14
N LEU A 317 3.27 -49.41 0.42
CA LEU A 317 2.67 -50.68 0.75
C LEU A 317 1.32 -50.80 0.08
N GLY A 318 0.98 -51.98 -0.39
CA GLY A 318 -0.31 -52.18 -1.08
C GLY A 318 -0.43 -53.53 -1.76
N TYR A 319 -1.40 -53.60 -2.62
CA TYR A 319 -1.73 -54.77 -3.42
C TYR A 319 -1.54 -54.44 -4.90
N MET A 320 -0.89 -55.34 -5.61
CA MET A 320 -0.65 -55.18 -7.05
C MET A 320 -0.75 -56.56 -7.73
N ALA A 321 -1.46 -56.64 -8.84
CA ALA A 321 -1.54 -57.82 -9.66
C ALA A 321 -1.73 -57.46 -11.12
N THR A 322 -0.96 -58.16 -11.97
CA THR A 322 -1.17 -58.21 -13.40
C THR A 322 -1.70 -59.60 -13.72
N GLY A 323 -2.95 -59.69 -14.15
CA GLY A 323 -3.66 -60.98 -14.39
C GLY A 323 -4.76 -61.25 -13.36
N GLY A 324 -5.54 -62.29 -13.62
CA GLY A 324 -6.68 -62.67 -12.77
C GLY A 324 -7.93 -61.83 -12.97
N GLY A 325 -8.85 -61.90 -11.99
CA GLY A 325 -10.11 -61.16 -12.00
C GLY A 325 -9.94 -59.71 -11.49
N MET A 326 -10.97 -58.92 -11.72
CA MET A 326 -10.97 -57.46 -11.40
C MET A 326 -10.58 -57.16 -9.95
N LEU A 327 -11.00 -57.95 -8.95
CA LEU A 327 -10.71 -57.75 -7.53
C LEU A 327 -9.73 -58.75 -6.93
N GLU A 328 -9.16 -59.65 -7.75
CA GLU A 328 -8.27 -60.71 -7.28
C GLU A 328 -6.94 -60.18 -6.73
N PHE A 329 -6.56 -58.97 -7.12
CA PHE A 329 -5.38 -58.29 -6.60
C PHE A 329 -5.44 -57.99 -5.08
N LEU A 330 -6.64 -57.95 -4.49
CA LEU A 330 -6.84 -57.71 -3.05
C LEU A 330 -6.59 -58.94 -2.17
N THR A 331 -6.05 -60.03 -2.73
CA THR A 331 -5.70 -61.24 -1.96
C THR A 331 -4.34 -61.06 -1.26
N GLY A 332 -4.17 -61.74 -0.14
CA GLY A 332 -2.94 -61.62 0.67
C GLY A 332 -1.67 -61.99 -0.07
N SER A 333 -1.75 -62.88 -1.10
CA SER A 333 -0.62 -63.26 -1.95
C SER A 333 -0.12 -62.15 -2.91
N LYS A 334 -0.90 -61.10 -3.06
CA LYS A 334 -0.60 -59.93 -3.93
C LYS A 334 -0.12 -58.70 -3.16
N PHE A 335 0.05 -58.83 -1.85
CA PHE A 335 0.59 -57.75 -1.01
C PHE A 335 2.07 -57.55 -1.32
N SER A 336 2.45 -56.25 -1.46
CA SER A 336 3.82 -55.85 -1.69
C SER A 336 4.16 -54.62 -0.88
N TYR A 337 5.41 -54.47 -0.50
CA TYR A 337 5.92 -53.26 0.11
C TYR A 337 7.32 -52.95 -0.45
N LYS A 338 7.64 -51.66 -0.41
CA LYS A 338 8.94 -51.13 -0.76
C LYS A 338 9.25 -49.96 0.19
N ALA A 339 10.48 -49.90 0.72
CA ALA A 339 10.94 -48.77 1.54
C ALA A 339 12.45 -48.55 1.31
N GLY A 340 12.88 -47.32 1.27
CA GLY A 340 14.28 -46.94 1.13
C GLY A 340 14.51 -45.50 0.77
N PRO A 341 15.76 -45.04 0.79
CA PRO A 341 16.13 -43.70 0.29
C PRO A 341 16.05 -43.65 -1.24
N ALA A 342 15.52 -42.54 -1.76
CA ALA A 342 15.55 -42.19 -3.19
C ALA A 342 16.49 -40.98 -3.36
N LEU A 343 17.51 -41.14 -4.23
CA LEU A 343 18.48 -40.09 -4.52
C LEU A 343 18.28 -39.62 -5.96
N THR A 344 18.15 -38.28 -6.11
CA THR A 344 18.10 -37.64 -7.42
C THR A 344 19.21 -36.61 -7.52
N LEU A 345 20.09 -36.70 -8.51
CA LEU A 345 21.17 -35.76 -8.78
C LEU A 345 21.13 -35.33 -10.25
N PRO A 346 20.99 -34.03 -10.54
CA PRO A 346 21.13 -33.51 -11.91
C PRO A 346 22.60 -33.57 -12.33
N ILE A 347 22.92 -34.38 -13.36
CA ILE A 347 24.29 -34.49 -13.91
C ILE A 347 24.47 -33.55 -15.10
N PHE A 348 23.45 -33.41 -15.93
CA PHE A 348 23.43 -32.52 -17.09
C PHE A 348 22.00 -32.05 -17.35
N ASP A 349 21.81 -30.72 -17.38
CA ASP A 349 20.49 -30.10 -17.53
C ASP A 349 20.43 -29.01 -18.63
N GLY A 350 21.47 -28.97 -19.50
CA GLY A 350 21.54 -27.94 -20.56
C GLY A 350 21.71 -26.51 -20.07
N GLY A 351 22.09 -26.31 -18.80
CA GLY A 351 22.29 -24.98 -18.21
C GLY A 351 21.04 -24.41 -17.49
N ARG A 352 19.98 -25.20 -17.34
CA ARG A 352 18.74 -24.78 -16.67
C ARG A 352 18.99 -24.27 -15.25
N LEU A 353 19.71 -24.99 -14.41
CA LEU A 353 20.00 -24.58 -13.01
C LEU A 353 20.80 -23.28 -12.94
N ARG A 354 21.77 -23.06 -13.85
CA ARG A 354 22.51 -21.78 -13.92
C ARG A 354 21.59 -20.63 -14.32
N ALA A 355 20.68 -20.85 -15.26
CA ALA A 355 19.70 -19.84 -15.66
C ALA A 355 18.71 -19.53 -14.52
N GLU A 356 18.26 -20.53 -13.76
CA GLU A 356 17.41 -20.36 -12.58
C GLU A 356 18.14 -19.60 -11.47
N LEU A 357 19.40 -19.90 -11.20
CA LEU A 357 20.25 -19.17 -10.25
C LEU A 357 20.46 -17.72 -10.73
N GLY A 358 20.72 -17.50 -12.02
CA GLY A 358 20.82 -16.16 -12.59
C GLY A 358 19.53 -15.35 -12.43
N ARG A 359 18.37 -16.00 -12.60
CA ARG A 359 17.06 -15.36 -12.37
C ARG A 359 16.86 -15.02 -10.89
N ALA A 360 17.20 -15.92 -9.97
CA ALA A 360 17.10 -15.68 -8.53
C ALA A 360 18.02 -14.53 -8.10
N SER A 361 19.26 -14.51 -8.60
CA SER A 361 20.25 -13.45 -8.37
C SER A 361 19.72 -12.08 -8.85
N ALA A 362 19.21 -12.01 -10.08
CA ALA A 362 18.60 -10.79 -10.60
C ALA A 362 17.34 -10.36 -9.81
N GLY A 363 16.56 -11.32 -9.32
CA GLY A 363 15.41 -11.08 -8.45
C GLY A 363 15.80 -10.44 -7.12
N TYR A 364 16.88 -10.91 -6.51
CA TYR A 364 17.46 -10.30 -5.32
C TYR A 364 17.97 -8.88 -5.60
N ASP A 365 18.74 -8.68 -6.67
CA ASP A 365 19.24 -7.35 -7.05
C ASP A 365 18.12 -6.35 -7.29
N LEU A 366 17.00 -6.80 -7.91
CA LEU A 366 15.80 -5.98 -8.09
C LEU A 366 15.15 -5.61 -6.76
N ALA A 367 15.07 -6.56 -5.82
CA ALA A 367 14.51 -6.29 -4.49
C ALA A 367 15.36 -5.28 -3.70
N VAL A 368 16.69 -5.41 -3.76
CA VAL A 368 17.64 -4.44 -3.16
C VAL A 368 17.48 -3.06 -3.78
N ALA A 369 17.43 -2.97 -5.12
CA ALA A 369 17.23 -1.68 -5.80
C ALA A 369 15.90 -1.04 -5.43
N HIS A 370 14.82 -1.85 -5.31
CA HIS A 370 13.52 -1.37 -4.87
C HIS A 370 13.54 -0.86 -3.42
N TYR A 371 14.20 -1.58 -2.51
CA TYR A 371 14.40 -1.12 -1.12
C TYR A 371 15.15 0.22 -1.08
N ASN A 372 16.26 0.34 -1.80
CA ASN A 372 17.06 1.57 -1.88
C ASN A 372 16.22 2.75 -2.41
N GLN A 373 15.41 2.52 -3.46
CA GLN A 373 14.50 3.54 -4.00
C GLN A 373 13.44 3.93 -2.97
N THR A 374 12.83 2.96 -2.29
CA THR A 374 11.81 3.22 -1.26
C THR A 374 12.37 4.07 -0.13
N LEU A 375 13.59 3.76 0.32
CA LEU A 375 14.26 4.51 1.38
C LEU A 375 14.53 5.97 0.99
N VAL A 376 15.07 6.21 -0.22
CA VAL A 376 15.31 7.56 -0.74
C VAL A 376 14.01 8.34 -0.87
N THR A 377 12.96 7.72 -1.42
CA THR A 377 11.63 8.33 -1.56
C THR A 377 10.99 8.64 -0.21
N ALA A 378 11.20 7.78 0.80
CA ALA A 378 10.71 8.00 2.15
C ALA A 378 11.32 9.27 2.77
N LEU A 379 12.64 9.44 2.67
CA LEU A 379 13.33 10.64 3.17
C LEU A 379 12.92 11.89 2.42
N GLN A 380 12.82 11.82 1.08
CA GLN A 380 12.31 12.91 0.27
C GLN A 380 10.92 13.34 0.72
N SER A 381 9.99 12.38 0.93
CA SER A 381 8.62 12.67 1.35
C SER A 381 8.57 13.42 2.68
N VAL A 382 9.40 13.06 3.64
CA VAL A 382 9.48 13.76 4.93
C VAL A 382 9.99 15.19 4.73
N SER A 383 11.11 15.37 4.00
CA SER A 383 11.67 16.69 3.71
C SER A 383 10.66 17.60 3.01
N ASP A 384 10.00 17.10 1.96
CA ASP A 384 9.00 17.85 1.19
C ASP A 384 7.84 18.33 2.07
N GLN A 385 7.32 17.48 2.97
CA GLN A 385 6.24 17.88 3.88
C GLN A 385 6.69 18.93 4.92
N LEU A 386 7.92 18.84 5.41
CA LEU A 386 8.49 19.83 6.33
C LEU A 386 8.65 21.20 5.67
N ILE A 387 9.22 21.22 4.46
CA ILE A 387 9.38 22.47 3.67
C ILE A 387 8.00 23.08 3.37
N ARG A 388 7.05 22.22 2.94
CA ARG A 388 5.68 22.65 2.63
C ARG A 388 4.99 23.26 3.87
N ARG A 389 5.09 22.61 5.02
CA ARG A 389 4.53 23.10 6.28
C ARG A 389 5.12 24.46 6.65
N ALA A 390 6.45 24.59 6.69
CA ALA A 390 7.12 25.85 7.04
C ALA A 390 6.74 27.00 6.09
N SER A 391 6.51 26.70 4.81
CA SER A 391 6.02 27.66 3.82
C SER A 391 4.57 28.06 4.09
N LEU A 392 3.68 27.09 4.35
CA LEU A 392 2.25 27.31 4.59
C LEU A 392 1.99 28.09 5.88
N ASP A 393 2.78 27.88 6.94
CA ASP A 393 2.67 28.68 8.17
C ASP A 393 2.94 30.17 7.91
N LYS A 394 3.91 30.51 7.06
CA LYS A 394 4.16 31.89 6.62
C LYS A 394 3.03 32.40 5.72
N GLN A 395 2.57 31.61 4.77
CA GLN A 395 1.48 31.98 3.87
C GLN A 395 0.18 32.24 4.63
N GLN A 396 -0.08 31.54 5.72
CA GLN A 396 -1.26 31.78 6.60
C GLN A 396 -1.24 33.16 7.19
N VAL A 397 -0.09 33.63 7.66
CA VAL A 397 0.04 35.01 8.21
C VAL A 397 -0.23 36.05 7.12
N TYR A 398 0.43 35.92 5.96
CA TYR A 398 0.24 36.84 4.84
C TYR A 398 -1.18 36.85 4.27
N ALA A 399 -1.82 35.67 4.21
CA ALA A 399 -3.21 35.56 3.75
C ALA A 399 -4.17 36.26 4.72
N ALA A 400 -3.97 36.15 6.04
CA ALA A 400 -4.77 36.83 7.05
C ALA A 400 -4.58 38.34 6.95
N GLU A 401 -3.35 38.85 6.82
CA GLU A 401 -3.05 40.28 6.64
C GLU A 401 -3.67 40.80 5.33
N SER A 402 -3.61 40.03 4.24
CA SER A 402 -4.20 40.40 2.95
C SER A 402 -5.73 40.55 3.04
N VAL A 403 -6.41 39.60 3.73
CA VAL A 403 -7.86 39.68 3.95
C VAL A 403 -8.20 40.90 4.80
N ALA A 404 -7.46 41.19 5.88
CA ALA A 404 -7.70 42.37 6.74
C ALA A 404 -7.53 43.68 5.97
N SER A 405 -6.49 43.78 5.12
CA SER A 405 -6.25 44.97 4.27
C SER A 405 -7.33 45.14 3.20
N ALA A 406 -7.70 44.03 2.51
CA ALA A 406 -8.76 44.07 1.49
C ALA A 406 -10.12 44.44 2.08
N ARG A 407 -10.45 43.92 3.28
CA ARG A 407 -11.68 44.29 4.01
C ARG A 407 -11.72 45.77 4.34
N LYS A 408 -10.62 46.32 4.90
CA LYS A 408 -10.52 47.78 5.18
C LYS A 408 -10.70 48.61 3.91
N THR A 409 -10.11 48.19 2.79
CA THR A 409 -10.26 48.87 1.50
C THR A 409 -11.70 48.86 1.03
N TYR A 410 -12.38 47.71 1.11
CA TYR A 410 -13.80 47.58 0.77
C TYR A 410 -14.69 48.50 1.65
N ASP A 411 -14.49 48.48 2.97
CA ASP A 411 -15.28 49.28 3.90
C ASP A 411 -15.11 50.78 3.62
N ILE A 412 -13.89 51.26 3.33
CA ILE A 412 -13.63 52.65 2.95
C ILE A 412 -14.31 53.01 1.62
N ALA A 413 -14.18 52.14 0.59
CA ALA A 413 -14.81 52.37 -0.71
C ALA A 413 -16.33 52.39 -0.62
N MET A 414 -16.93 51.53 0.22
CA MET A 414 -18.37 51.50 0.47
C MET A 414 -18.87 52.80 1.14
N ILE A 415 -18.20 53.27 2.18
CA ILE A 415 -18.55 54.53 2.86
C ILE A 415 -18.41 55.75 1.91
N ALA A 416 -17.34 55.79 1.11
CA ALA A 416 -17.10 56.86 0.14
C ALA A 416 -18.20 56.87 -0.95
N TYR A 417 -18.60 55.70 -1.47
CA TYR A 417 -19.69 55.59 -2.44
C TYR A 417 -21.04 56.03 -1.86
N GLN A 418 -21.37 55.60 -0.65
CA GLN A 418 -22.60 56.01 0.03
C GLN A 418 -22.70 57.51 0.20
N ARG A 419 -21.55 58.18 0.41
CA ARG A 419 -21.46 59.66 0.55
C ARG A 419 -21.33 60.40 -0.78
N GLY A 420 -21.31 59.68 -1.91
CA GLY A 420 -21.14 60.27 -3.25
C GLY A 420 -19.72 60.79 -3.55
N LEU A 421 -18.72 60.34 -2.81
CA LEU A 421 -17.31 60.77 -2.96
C LEU A 421 -16.52 59.88 -3.97
N THR A 422 -17.08 58.76 -4.39
CA THR A 422 -16.49 57.87 -5.39
C THR A 422 -17.57 57.19 -6.22
N ASP A 423 -17.19 56.56 -7.33
CA ASP A 423 -18.07 55.79 -8.18
C ASP A 423 -18.21 54.31 -7.70
N TYR A 424 -19.19 53.62 -8.28
CA TYR A 424 -19.45 52.22 -7.97
C TYR A 424 -18.32 51.29 -8.39
N LEU A 425 -17.55 51.60 -9.43
CA LEU A 425 -16.46 50.77 -9.94
C LEU A 425 -15.38 50.53 -8.87
N ASN A 426 -15.08 51.57 -8.05
CA ASN A 426 -14.12 51.43 -6.97
C ASN A 426 -14.61 50.45 -5.88
N VAL A 427 -15.90 50.44 -5.57
CA VAL A 427 -16.49 49.46 -4.63
C VAL A 427 -16.42 48.03 -5.19
N LEU A 428 -16.78 47.86 -6.47
CA LEU A 428 -16.75 46.57 -7.17
C LEU A 428 -15.31 45.98 -7.20
N ASN A 429 -14.32 46.80 -7.51
CA ASN A 429 -12.92 46.39 -7.50
C ASN A 429 -12.45 45.98 -6.09
N ALA A 430 -12.80 46.74 -5.06
CA ALA A 430 -12.45 46.43 -3.68
C ALA A 430 -13.16 45.17 -3.18
N GLN A 431 -14.42 44.95 -3.57
CA GLN A 431 -15.19 43.71 -3.27
C GLN A 431 -14.58 42.49 -3.93
N THR A 432 -14.25 42.59 -5.21
CA THR A 432 -13.61 41.52 -5.96
C THR A 432 -12.26 41.10 -5.33
N LEU A 433 -11.46 42.10 -4.90
CA LEU A 433 -10.21 41.84 -4.20
C LEU A 433 -10.46 41.15 -2.87
N LEU A 434 -11.40 41.62 -2.05
CA LEU A 434 -11.75 40.98 -0.78
C LEU A 434 -12.20 39.54 -0.95
N PHE A 435 -13.10 39.25 -1.88
CA PHE A 435 -13.57 37.94 -2.20
C PHE A 435 -12.42 37.00 -2.58
N ARG A 436 -11.51 37.44 -3.46
CA ARG A 436 -10.34 36.67 -3.86
C ARG A 436 -9.41 36.38 -2.68
N GLN A 437 -9.13 37.33 -1.81
CA GLN A 437 -8.26 37.14 -0.65
C GLN A 437 -8.88 36.17 0.37
N GLN A 438 -10.18 36.21 0.58
CA GLN A 438 -10.90 35.27 1.43
C GLN A 438 -10.80 33.84 0.88
N GLN A 439 -10.96 33.64 -0.43
CA GLN A 439 -10.78 32.31 -1.07
C GLN A 439 -9.35 31.81 -0.91
N VAL A 440 -8.34 32.65 -1.12
CA VAL A 440 -6.92 32.30 -0.93
C VAL A 440 -6.67 31.90 0.52
N GLN A 441 -7.20 32.61 1.49
CA GLN A 441 -7.04 32.30 2.92
C GLN A 441 -7.60 30.88 3.24
N GLN A 442 -8.80 30.57 2.76
CA GLN A 442 -9.39 29.24 2.97
C GLN A 442 -8.59 28.13 2.28
N GLN A 443 -8.04 28.41 1.11
CA GLN A 443 -7.19 27.47 0.39
C GLN A 443 -5.87 27.20 1.13
N VAL A 444 -5.23 28.21 1.69
CA VAL A 444 -4.01 28.07 2.49
C VAL A 444 -4.30 27.27 3.76
N GLU A 445 -5.42 27.51 4.42
CA GLU A 445 -5.83 26.73 5.60
C GLU A 445 -6.05 25.26 5.26
N ALA A 446 -6.79 24.95 4.20
CA ALA A 446 -6.99 23.58 3.74
C ALA A 446 -5.67 22.90 3.34
N ALA A 447 -4.75 23.64 2.69
CA ALA A 447 -3.43 23.13 2.35
C ALA A 447 -2.60 22.83 3.60
N ARG A 448 -2.70 23.65 4.64
CA ARG A 448 -2.02 23.48 5.93
C ARG A 448 -2.52 22.24 6.67
N LEU A 449 -3.84 22.03 6.71
CA LEU A 449 -4.45 20.79 7.24
C LEU A 449 -3.97 19.57 6.46
N SER A 450 -3.94 19.64 5.13
CA SER A 450 -3.50 18.53 4.27
C SER A 450 -1.99 18.24 4.42
N ALA A 451 -1.15 19.26 4.61
CA ALA A 451 0.29 19.09 4.83
C ALA A 451 0.56 18.36 6.15
N TYR A 452 -0.26 18.59 7.18
CA TYR A 452 -0.20 17.82 8.43
C TYR A 452 -0.45 16.34 8.17
N ALA A 453 -1.54 15.97 7.49
CA ALA A 453 -1.83 14.58 7.14
C ALA A 453 -0.67 13.94 6.36
N GLY A 454 -0.18 14.65 5.33
CA GLY A 454 0.96 14.17 4.53
C GLY A 454 2.23 13.95 5.34
N LEU A 455 2.52 14.81 6.33
CA LEU A 455 3.68 14.63 7.20
C LEU A 455 3.52 13.42 8.12
N VAL A 456 2.34 13.22 8.72
CA VAL A 456 2.06 12.04 9.54
C VAL A 456 2.22 10.74 8.74
N VAL A 457 1.71 10.72 7.51
CA VAL A 457 1.84 9.56 6.61
C VAL A 457 3.31 9.34 6.20
N ALA A 458 4.03 10.40 5.88
CA ALA A 458 5.47 10.33 5.58
C ALA A 458 6.29 9.77 6.73
N LEU A 459 5.83 9.93 7.98
CA LEU A 459 6.42 9.36 9.19
C LEU A 459 5.90 7.94 9.52
N GLY A 460 5.04 7.33 8.70
CA GLY A 460 4.51 5.99 8.92
C GLY A 460 3.20 5.91 9.71
N GLY A 461 2.54 7.05 10.00
CA GLY A 461 1.18 7.11 10.56
C GLY A 461 1.01 6.56 11.99
N GLY A 462 2.08 6.44 12.76
CA GLY A 462 2.03 5.87 14.12
C GLY A 462 1.77 4.36 14.16
N LEU A 463 1.79 3.70 13.03
CA LEU A 463 1.71 2.24 12.95
C LEU A 463 3.12 1.70 13.24
N SER A 464 3.40 1.34 14.50
CA SER A 464 4.65 0.63 14.80
C SER A 464 4.65 -0.71 14.06
N ALA A 465 5.69 -0.93 13.28
CA ALA A 465 6.01 -2.25 12.78
C ALA A 465 6.41 -3.11 13.95
N GLY A 466 5.68 -3.60 14.83
CA GLY A 466 6.08 -4.44 15.98
C GLY A 466 7.49 -5.04 15.89
N ASN A 467 7.86 -5.97 16.72
CA ASN A 467 9.19 -6.65 16.67
C ASN A 467 9.42 -7.52 15.40
N ASP A 468 8.68 -7.30 14.31
CA ASP A 468 8.61 -8.11 13.10
C ASP A 468 9.51 -7.55 11.99
N LEU A 469 10.79 -7.28 12.27
CA LEU A 469 11.79 -6.97 11.23
C LEU A 469 12.59 -8.23 10.86
N PRO A 470 12.99 -8.40 9.58
CA PRO A 470 13.87 -9.49 9.18
C PRO A 470 15.20 -9.44 9.94
N ALA A 471 15.73 -10.60 10.35
CA ALA A 471 16.96 -10.71 11.15
C ALA A 471 18.16 -9.96 10.53
N ALA A 472 18.28 -9.96 9.19
CA ALA A 472 19.33 -9.25 8.45
C ALA A 472 19.32 -7.72 8.69
N PHE A 473 18.18 -7.14 9.07
CA PHE A 473 18.05 -5.70 9.32
C PHE A 473 18.08 -5.33 10.81
N VAL A 474 17.97 -6.32 11.71
CA VAL A 474 18.07 -6.12 13.17
C VAL A 474 19.54 -5.93 13.60
N GLU A 475 20.49 -6.60 12.94
CA GLU A 475 21.92 -6.52 13.27
C GLU A 475 22.58 -5.19 12.89
N THR A 476 22.09 -4.50 11.83
CA THR A 476 22.61 -3.19 11.43
C THR A 476 22.32 -2.08 12.44
N GLY A 477 21.26 -2.23 13.25
CA GLY A 477 20.91 -1.28 14.33
C GLY A 477 21.71 -1.45 15.64
N LYS A 478 22.42 -2.57 15.83
CA LYS A 478 23.16 -2.88 17.07
C LYS A 478 24.66 -2.56 17.04
N LYS A 479 25.19 -2.05 15.93
CA LYS A 479 26.64 -1.75 15.78
C LYS A 479 27.06 -0.33 16.19
N VAL A 480 26.27 0.37 17.01
CA VAL A 480 26.66 1.69 17.55
C VAL A 480 26.63 1.68 19.07
N ASP A 481 27.34 0.72 19.69
CA ASP A 481 27.76 0.83 21.08
C ASP A 481 29.02 -0.04 21.26
N HIS A 482 30.15 0.52 20.83
CA HIS A 482 31.48 0.24 21.38
C HIS A 482 32.42 1.40 21.08
#